data_e42c0154c7ab536f56c4d7671e48b629
#
_entry.id   e42c0154c7ab536f56c4d7671e48b629
#
_cell.length_a   1.000
_cell.length_b   1.000
_cell.length_c   1.000
_cell.angle_alpha   90.00
_cell.angle_beta   90.00
_cell.angle_gamma   90.00
#
_symmetry.space_group_name_H-M   'P 1'
#
loop_
_entity.id
_entity.type
_entity.pdbx_description
1 polymer ?
#
loop_
_entity_poly.entity_id
_entity_poly.type
_entity_poly.pdbx_seq_one_letter_code
_entity_poly.pdbx_strand_id
1 'polypeptide(L)'
;MIPALQAATVDQRIEALMRTSELHKPEGEGPFPIVLQFHGCGGKKNLQERWAAVAKSAGWAALVVDSYGHRRISKFQAYATVCTGLQLWGRERAGDLFAMMEWARRQPWIDPNRIVIAGWSHGGWTALDAMSMTPGRQIENATRLYGLPEEPLAGLAGAFVIYPYQGIGALAPVNGLRIDVPVQAIVGTADSVVGGKSLVRVLNRMRTPSASIDVAIFEGATHAFDEIEAQDWRVRYDPALTERAHRMYAEFLTTAAKPSSAS
;
A
#
# COMPACT_ATOMS: atom_id res chain seq x y z
N MET A 1 23.15 11.25 -9.34
CA MET A 1 22.11 10.83 -10.32
C MET A 1 21.33 9.72 -9.64
N ILE A 2 20.03 9.88 -9.50
CA ILE A 2 19.18 8.86 -8.87
C ILE A 2 19.09 7.71 -9.86
N PRO A 3 19.29 6.46 -9.43
CA PRO A 3 19.21 5.32 -10.35
C PRO A 3 17.82 5.30 -11.01
N ALA A 4 17.81 5.28 -12.34
CA ALA A 4 16.60 4.96 -13.06
C ALA A 4 16.03 3.62 -12.57
N LEU A 5 14.73 3.41 -12.73
CA LEU A 5 14.11 2.15 -12.38
C LEU A 5 14.83 0.98 -13.08
N GLN A 6 15.51 0.14 -12.32
CA GLN A 6 16.31 -0.95 -12.87
C GLN A 6 15.44 -2.15 -13.22
N ALA A 7 15.72 -2.75 -14.36
CA ALA A 7 15.13 -4.02 -14.73
C ALA A 7 15.56 -5.12 -13.76
N ALA A 8 14.60 -5.97 -13.37
CA ALA A 8 14.84 -7.10 -12.46
C ALA A 8 13.85 -8.22 -12.75
N THR A 9 14.24 -9.45 -12.45
CA THR A 9 13.28 -10.55 -12.33
C THR A 9 12.53 -10.43 -10.99
N VAL A 10 11.41 -11.14 -10.87
CA VAL A 10 10.65 -11.23 -9.61
C VAL A 10 11.56 -11.69 -8.47
N ASP A 11 12.35 -12.73 -8.68
CA ASP A 11 13.23 -13.28 -7.63
C ASP A 11 14.30 -12.27 -7.19
N GLN A 12 14.93 -11.57 -8.13
CA GLN A 12 15.89 -10.53 -7.81
C GLN A 12 15.25 -9.37 -7.03
N ARG A 13 14.01 -9.00 -7.36
CA ARG A 13 13.28 -7.95 -6.65
C ARG A 13 12.88 -8.40 -5.25
N ILE A 14 12.41 -9.64 -5.09
CA ILE A 14 12.10 -10.25 -3.79
C ILE A 14 13.35 -10.22 -2.90
N GLU A 15 14.47 -10.77 -3.39
CA GLU A 15 15.72 -10.79 -2.63
C GLU A 15 16.15 -9.40 -2.18
N ALA A 16 16.10 -8.42 -3.10
CA ALA A 16 16.50 -7.04 -2.81
C ALA A 16 15.62 -6.38 -1.74
N LEU A 17 14.29 -6.57 -1.81
CA LEU A 17 13.33 -6.01 -0.86
C LEU A 17 13.42 -6.67 0.51
N MET A 18 13.56 -7.99 0.56
CA MET A 18 13.59 -8.74 1.84
C MET A 18 14.81 -8.41 2.70
N ARG A 19 15.89 -7.89 2.14
CA ARG A 19 17.08 -7.47 2.90
C ARG A 19 16.82 -6.30 3.86
N THR A 20 15.80 -5.48 3.59
CA THR A 20 15.53 -4.24 4.36
C THR A 20 14.09 -4.13 4.84
N SER A 21 13.22 -5.04 4.39
CA SER A 21 11.83 -5.14 4.87
C SER A 21 11.77 -5.82 6.23
N GLU A 22 10.73 -5.52 7.02
CA GLU A 22 10.56 -6.01 8.38
C GLU A 22 9.32 -6.89 8.49
N LEU A 23 9.50 -8.12 8.97
CA LEU A 23 8.43 -9.09 9.13
C LEU A 23 7.98 -9.15 10.60
N HIS A 24 6.69 -8.96 10.81
CA HIS A 24 6.00 -9.12 12.10
C HIS A 24 5.06 -10.34 11.97
N LYS A 25 5.42 -11.45 12.59
CA LYS A 25 4.64 -12.69 12.55
C LYS A 25 3.91 -12.90 13.89
N PRO A 26 2.63 -13.34 13.88
CA PRO A 26 1.98 -13.84 15.10
C PRO A 26 2.66 -15.10 15.63
N GLU A 27 2.38 -15.45 16.87
CA GLU A 27 2.81 -16.73 17.44
C GLU A 27 2.06 -17.90 16.80
N GLY A 28 2.70 -19.05 16.73
CA GLY A 28 2.14 -20.26 16.13
C GLY A 28 2.73 -20.61 14.77
N GLU A 29 2.18 -21.67 14.16
CA GLU A 29 2.70 -22.23 12.91
C GLU A 29 2.04 -21.65 11.64
N GLY A 30 0.80 -21.22 11.73
CA GLY A 30 0.03 -20.73 10.58
C GLY A 30 -0.81 -21.84 9.93
N PRO A 31 -1.24 -21.68 8.64
CA PRO A 31 -0.97 -20.52 7.79
C PRO A 31 -1.69 -19.23 8.25
N PHE A 32 -0.94 -18.13 8.27
CA PHE A 32 -1.47 -16.83 8.68
C PHE A 32 -1.92 -16.01 7.45
N PRO A 33 -2.97 -15.19 7.58
CA PRO A 33 -3.18 -14.09 6.65
C PRO A 33 -2.05 -13.07 6.79
N ILE A 34 -1.75 -12.31 5.73
CA ILE A 34 -0.67 -11.33 5.75
C ILE A 34 -1.10 -9.99 5.20
N VAL A 35 -0.56 -8.91 5.79
CA VAL A 35 -0.63 -7.56 5.27
C VAL A 35 0.73 -7.14 4.74
N LEU A 36 0.74 -6.68 3.48
CA LEU A 36 1.89 -6.04 2.85
C LEU A 36 1.76 -4.53 3.01
N GLN A 37 2.61 -3.92 3.82
CA GLN A 37 2.55 -2.50 4.17
C GLN A 37 3.52 -1.67 3.35
N PHE A 38 3.00 -0.64 2.63
CA PHE A 38 3.79 0.25 1.78
C PHE A 38 3.81 1.67 2.34
N HIS A 39 4.98 2.12 2.77
CA HIS A 39 5.22 3.44 3.37
C HIS A 39 4.93 4.61 2.42
N GLY A 40 4.74 5.81 2.97
CA GLY A 40 4.62 7.05 2.22
C GLY A 40 5.93 7.48 1.53
N CYS A 41 5.91 8.63 0.87
CA CYS A 41 7.09 9.11 0.12
C CYS A 41 8.30 9.43 1.01
N GLY A 42 8.12 9.64 2.30
CA GLY A 42 9.21 9.88 3.26
C GLY A 42 10.01 8.64 3.67
N GLY A 43 9.68 7.44 3.14
CA GLY A 43 10.33 6.19 3.50
C GLY A 43 9.67 5.46 4.67
N LYS A 44 10.25 4.32 5.04
CA LYS A 44 9.85 3.52 6.20
C LYS A 44 10.08 4.31 7.50
N LYS A 45 9.14 4.22 8.44
CA LYS A 45 9.13 4.92 9.72
C LYS A 45 8.51 4.04 10.81
N ASN A 46 8.65 4.42 12.07
CA ASN A 46 7.99 3.76 13.21
C ASN A 46 6.45 3.72 13.09
N LEU A 47 5.89 4.57 12.24
CA LEU A 47 4.47 4.53 11.86
C LEU A 47 4.05 3.13 11.40
N GLN A 48 4.77 2.53 10.47
CA GLN A 48 4.42 1.21 9.92
C GLN A 48 4.53 0.10 10.97
N GLU A 49 5.47 0.20 11.90
CA GLU A 49 5.61 -0.76 13.01
C GLU A 49 4.37 -0.73 13.93
N ARG A 50 3.84 0.48 14.23
CA ARG A 50 2.60 0.61 15.03
C ARG A 50 1.41 -0.06 14.33
N TRP A 51 1.26 0.13 13.03
CA TRP A 51 0.20 -0.52 12.25
C TRP A 51 0.43 -2.03 12.09
N ALA A 52 1.69 -2.48 12.00
CA ALA A 52 2.03 -3.90 12.01
C ALA A 52 1.66 -4.56 13.35
N ALA A 53 1.84 -3.84 14.47
CA ALA A 53 1.40 -4.31 15.78
C ALA A 53 -0.13 -4.49 15.85
N VAL A 54 -0.92 -3.57 15.26
CA VAL A 54 -2.38 -3.72 15.14
C VAL A 54 -2.74 -4.95 14.33
N ALA A 55 -2.09 -5.17 13.17
CA ALA A 55 -2.33 -6.37 12.36
C ALA A 55 -1.98 -7.64 13.13
N LYS A 56 -0.84 -7.67 13.82
CA LYS A 56 -0.42 -8.81 14.65
C LYS A 56 -1.43 -9.12 15.75
N SER A 57 -1.96 -8.09 16.42
CA SER A 57 -3.00 -8.25 17.46
C SER A 57 -4.32 -8.80 16.88
N ALA A 58 -4.59 -8.58 15.60
CA ALA A 58 -5.72 -9.15 14.88
C ALA A 58 -5.44 -10.56 14.30
N GLY A 59 -4.28 -11.16 14.61
CA GLY A 59 -3.88 -12.49 14.14
C GLY A 59 -3.30 -12.51 12.71
N TRP A 60 -2.92 -11.35 12.17
CA TRP A 60 -2.32 -11.21 10.84
C TRP A 60 -0.81 -11.05 10.93
N ALA A 61 -0.07 -11.71 10.04
CA ALA A 61 1.29 -11.31 9.79
C ALA A 61 1.33 -9.96 9.07
N ALA A 62 2.39 -9.18 9.26
CA ALA A 62 2.58 -7.94 8.54
C ALA A 62 4.03 -7.86 8.02
N LEU A 63 4.18 -7.51 6.75
CA LEU A 63 5.48 -7.22 6.15
C LEU A 63 5.55 -5.72 5.85
N VAL A 64 6.41 -5.02 6.56
CA VAL A 64 6.73 -3.60 6.28
C VAL A 64 7.74 -3.56 5.15
N VAL A 65 7.26 -3.26 3.95
CA VAL A 65 8.07 -3.27 2.73
C VAL A 65 8.89 -2.00 2.63
N ASP A 66 10.23 -2.14 2.61
CA ASP A 66 11.15 -1.02 2.38
C ASP A 66 11.51 -0.92 0.89
N SER A 67 10.80 -0.07 0.16
CA SER A 67 11.08 0.21 -1.25
C SER A 67 12.35 1.02 -1.48
N TYR A 68 12.97 1.58 -0.45
CA TYR A 68 14.09 2.52 -0.59
C TYR A 68 15.45 1.89 -0.31
N GLY A 69 15.53 0.93 0.60
CA GLY A 69 16.80 0.33 1.03
C GLY A 69 17.62 -0.21 -0.14
N HIS A 70 17.02 -1.04 -0.98
CA HIS A 70 17.70 -1.61 -2.14
C HIS A 70 18.02 -0.58 -3.25
N ARG A 71 17.28 0.54 -3.30
CA ARG A 71 17.54 1.67 -4.21
C ARG A 71 18.53 2.68 -3.65
N ARG A 72 18.95 2.51 -2.41
CA ARG A 72 19.81 3.45 -1.67
C ARG A 72 19.24 4.88 -1.67
N ILE A 73 17.91 5.00 -1.63
CA ILE A 73 17.24 6.31 -1.53
C ILE A 73 17.28 6.75 -0.08
N SER A 74 18.08 7.76 0.22
CA SER A 74 18.11 8.37 1.55
C SER A 74 16.84 9.18 1.83
N LYS A 75 16.56 9.47 3.12
CA LYS A 75 15.42 10.31 3.52
C LYS A 75 15.44 11.67 2.81
N PHE A 76 16.61 12.32 2.71
CA PHE A 76 16.76 13.58 2.00
C PHE A 76 16.43 13.47 0.52
N GLN A 77 16.95 12.45 -0.17
CA GLN A 77 16.64 12.19 -1.57
C GLN A 77 15.15 11.89 -1.76
N ALA A 78 14.53 11.13 -0.87
CA ALA A 78 13.10 10.83 -0.93
C ALA A 78 12.26 12.10 -0.92
N TYR A 79 12.51 13.03 -0.01
CA TYR A 79 11.81 14.32 0.02
C TYR A 79 12.08 15.18 -1.21
N ALA A 80 13.32 15.20 -1.71
CA ALA A 80 13.70 16.02 -2.85
C ALA A 80 13.14 15.49 -4.19
N THR A 81 12.85 14.19 -4.30
CA THR A 81 12.58 13.58 -5.60
C THR A 81 11.32 12.70 -5.65
N VAL A 82 11.08 11.86 -4.64
CA VAL A 82 9.91 10.99 -4.63
C VAL A 82 8.66 11.77 -4.17
N CYS A 83 8.77 12.54 -3.09
CA CYS A 83 7.66 13.37 -2.61
C CYS A 83 7.29 14.50 -3.57
N THR A 84 8.20 14.88 -4.45
CA THR A 84 7.95 15.89 -5.52
C THR A 84 7.47 15.27 -6.83
N GLY A 85 7.41 13.94 -6.92
CA GLY A 85 7.00 13.23 -8.13
C GLY A 85 8.02 13.21 -9.26
N LEU A 86 9.30 13.52 -8.98
CA LEU A 86 10.35 13.49 -9.98
C LEU A 86 10.84 12.07 -10.32
N GLN A 87 10.59 11.11 -9.42
CA GLN A 87 10.95 9.70 -9.63
C GLN A 87 10.10 8.76 -8.78
N LEU A 88 10.18 7.47 -9.09
CA LEU A 88 9.53 6.36 -8.42
C LEU A 88 8.02 6.62 -8.25
N TRP A 89 7.34 6.81 -9.36
CA TRP A 89 5.89 6.98 -9.38
C TRP A 89 5.18 5.73 -8.84
N GLY A 90 3.91 5.88 -8.43
CA GLY A 90 3.13 4.76 -7.89
C GLY A 90 3.18 3.52 -8.78
N ARG A 91 2.99 3.71 -10.11
CA ARG A 91 3.08 2.63 -11.10
C ARG A 91 4.46 1.97 -11.20
N GLU A 92 5.55 2.72 -10.99
CA GLU A 92 6.90 2.18 -11.00
C GLU A 92 7.17 1.35 -9.76
N ARG A 93 6.72 1.87 -8.61
CA ARG A 93 6.83 1.20 -7.32
C ARG A 93 5.88 0.00 -7.19
N ALA A 94 4.83 -0.08 -8.00
CA ALA A 94 3.94 -1.25 -8.06
C ALA A 94 4.70 -2.56 -8.34
N GLY A 95 5.88 -2.50 -8.98
CA GLY A 95 6.77 -3.65 -9.12
C GLY A 95 7.21 -4.27 -7.80
N ASP A 96 7.40 -3.46 -6.77
CA ASP A 96 7.72 -3.96 -5.42
C ASP A 96 6.51 -4.69 -4.82
N LEU A 97 5.32 -4.16 -5.06
CA LEU A 97 4.07 -4.77 -4.59
C LEU A 97 3.86 -6.14 -5.26
N PHE A 98 3.97 -6.23 -6.58
CA PHE A 98 3.82 -7.51 -7.28
C PHE A 98 4.85 -8.55 -6.85
N ALA A 99 6.11 -8.14 -6.63
CA ALA A 99 7.14 -9.01 -6.12
C ALA A 99 6.81 -9.53 -4.71
N MET A 100 6.28 -8.67 -3.83
CA MET A 100 5.90 -9.08 -2.46
C MET A 100 4.63 -9.92 -2.42
N MET A 101 3.68 -9.73 -3.33
CA MET A 101 2.55 -10.65 -3.52
C MET A 101 3.05 -12.06 -3.86
N GLU A 102 3.99 -12.17 -4.80
CA GLU A 102 4.57 -13.44 -5.19
C GLU A 102 5.40 -14.06 -4.06
N TRP A 103 6.20 -13.27 -3.34
CA TRP A 103 6.90 -13.75 -2.15
C TRP A 103 5.92 -14.34 -1.12
N ALA A 104 4.83 -13.64 -0.82
CA ALA A 104 3.84 -14.08 0.17
C ALA A 104 3.21 -15.42 -0.23
N ARG A 105 2.84 -15.60 -1.50
CA ARG A 105 2.25 -16.87 -1.98
C ARG A 105 3.20 -18.06 -1.89
N ARG A 106 4.51 -17.83 -1.92
CA ARG A 106 5.53 -18.88 -1.83
C ARG A 106 5.84 -19.31 -0.39
N GLN A 107 5.31 -18.60 0.62
CA GLN A 107 5.59 -18.94 2.01
C GLN A 107 4.64 -20.02 2.53
N PRO A 108 5.13 -21.17 3.04
CA PRO A 108 4.23 -22.25 3.50
C PRO A 108 3.43 -21.89 4.76
N TRP A 109 3.85 -20.85 5.49
CA TRP A 109 3.21 -20.37 6.70
C TRP A 109 2.23 -19.19 6.45
N ILE A 110 2.06 -18.76 5.20
CA ILE A 110 1.10 -17.74 4.78
C ILE A 110 -0.07 -18.41 4.05
N ASP A 111 -1.29 -17.96 4.34
CA ASP A 111 -2.45 -18.31 3.52
C ASP A 111 -2.41 -17.49 2.22
N PRO A 112 -2.18 -18.15 1.07
CA PRO A 112 -1.99 -17.45 -0.20
C PRO A 112 -3.25 -16.76 -0.73
N ASN A 113 -4.41 -17.03 -0.14
CA ASN A 113 -5.69 -16.43 -0.51
C ASN A 113 -6.13 -15.30 0.44
N ARG A 114 -5.32 -14.98 1.44
CA ARG A 114 -5.63 -13.94 2.42
C ARG A 114 -4.47 -12.94 2.54
N ILE A 115 -4.19 -12.25 1.44
CA ILE A 115 -3.18 -11.19 1.37
C ILE A 115 -3.90 -9.85 1.28
N VAL A 116 -3.62 -8.93 2.18
CA VAL A 116 -4.11 -7.56 2.16
C VAL A 116 -2.95 -6.61 1.85
N ILE A 117 -3.23 -5.54 1.12
CA ILE A 117 -2.28 -4.45 0.90
C ILE A 117 -2.68 -3.28 1.79
N ALA A 118 -1.73 -2.71 2.54
CA ALA A 118 -1.93 -1.44 3.23
C ALA A 118 -0.95 -0.40 2.72
N GLY A 119 -1.44 0.82 2.43
CA GLY A 119 -0.60 1.86 1.84
C GLY A 119 -0.90 3.27 2.33
N TRP A 120 0.15 4.02 2.72
CA TRP A 120 0.07 5.39 3.20
C TRP A 120 0.53 6.37 2.11
N SER A 121 -0.24 7.39 1.79
CA SER A 121 0.14 8.44 0.85
C SER A 121 0.64 7.86 -0.48
N HIS A 122 1.94 7.95 -0.76
CA HIS A 122 2.59 7.34 -1.91
C HIS A 122 2.43 5.80 -1.95
N GLY A 123 2.42 5.12 -0.80
CA GLY A 123 2.12 3.68 -0.72
C GLY A 123 0.69 3.35 -1.13
N GLY A 124 -0.26 4.21 -0.79
CA GLY A 124 -1.64 4.12 -1.27
C GLY A 124 -1.75 4.37 -2.79
N TRP A 125 -0.96 5.29 -3.33
CA TRP A 125 -0.82 5.46 -4.78
C TRP A 125 -0.29 4.19 -5.45
N THR A 126 0.76 3.60 -4.88
CA THR A 126 1.34 2.33 -5.36
C THR A 126 0.29 1.21 -5.41
N ALA A 127 -0.50 1.06 -4.34
CA ALA A 127 -1.53 0.04 -4.24
C ALA A 127 -2.63 0.22 -5.30
N LEU A 128 -3.18 1.43 -5.40
CA LEU A 128 -4.27 1.71 -6.35
C LEU A 128 -3.81 1.62 -7.81
N ASP A 129 -2.59 2.10 -8.13
CA ASP A 129 -2.03 1.94 -9.48
C ASP A 129 -1.80 0.46 -9.81
N ALA A 130 -1.26 -0.35 -8.87
CA ALA A 130 -1.11 -1.80 -9.07
C ALA A 130 -2.44 -2.48 -9.41
N MET A 131 -3.51 -2.12 -8.69
CA MET A 131 -4.86 -2.67 -8.90
C MET A 131 -5.54 -2.16 -10.18
N SER A 132 -4.98 -1.15 -10.85
CA SER A 132 -5.50 -0.54 -12.08
C SER A 132 -4.75 -0.97 -13.35
N MET A 133 -3.64 -1.69 -13.23
CA MET A 133 -2.83 -2.14 -14.36
C MET A 133 -3.38 -3.43 -14.97
N THR A 134 -3.21 -3.55 -16.29
CA THR A 134 -3.43 -4.81 -17.01
C THR A 134 -2.19 -5.70 -16.87
N PRO A 135 -2.33 -6.98 -16.49
CA PRO A 135 -1.23 -7.94 -16.47
C PRO A 135 -0.45 -8.03 -17.79
N GLY A 136 0.80 -8.45 -17.72
CA GLY A 136 1.69 -8.59 -18.84
C GLY A 136 2.42 -7.27 -19.19
N ARG A 137 2.48 -6.91 -20.46
CA ARG A 137 3.33 -5.81 -20.96
C ARG A 137 3.14 -4.47 -20.28
N GLN A 138 1.93 -4.14 -19.84
CA GLN A 138 1.71 -2.86 -19.15
C GLN A 138 2.47 -2.82 -17.83
N ILE A 139 2.39 -3.90 -17.03
CA ILE A 139 3.12 -4.02 -15.77
C ILE A 139 4.63 -4.03 -16.03
N GLU A 140 5.12 -4.85 -16.96
CA GLU A 140 6.55 -4.94 -17.29
C GLU A 140 7.13 -3.58 -17.71
N ASN A 141 6.44 -2.85 -18.58
CA ASN A 141 6.88 -1.53 -19.04
C ASN A 141 6.90 -0.49 -17.92
N ALA A 142 5.88 -0.50 -17.06
CA ALA A 142 5.78 0.46 -15.97
C ALA A 142 6.77 0.19 -14.84
N THR A 143 6.99 -1.09 -14.50
CA THR A 143 7.72 -1.50 -13.29
C THR A 143 9.14 -1.98 -13.55
N ARG A 144 9.47 -2.31 -14.82
CA ARG A 144 10.70 -3.01 -15.21
C ARG A 144 10.90 -4.33 -14.46
N LEU A 145 9.80 -4.99 -14.09
CA LEU A 145 9.78 -6.28 -13.41
C LEU A 145 9.33 -7.36 -14.39
N TYR A 146 10.13 -8.42 -14.51
CA TYR A 146 9.92 -9.50 -15.45
C TYR A 146 9.72 -10.85 -14.77
N GLY A 147 8.97 -11.74 -15.40
CA GLY A 147 8.71 -13.09 -14.88
C GLY A 147 7.61 -13.13 -13.82
N LEU A 148 6.69 -12.18 -13.86
CA LEU A 148 5.46 -12.22 -13.06
C LEU A 148 4.54 -13.35 -13.56
N PRO A 149 3.75 -13.96 -12.67
CA PRO A 149 2.67 -14.87 -13.08
C PRO A 149 1.61 -14.14 -13.89
N GLU A 150 0.76 -14.89 -14.56
CA GLU A 150 -0.35 -14.35 -15.37
C GLU A 150 -1.30 -13.49 -14.51
N GLU A 151 -1.56 -13.90 -13.26
CA GLU A 151 -2.38 -13.18 -12.30
C GLU A 151 -1.51 -12.70 -11.12
N PRO A 152 -0.81 -11.56 -11.25
CA PRO A 152 0.14 -11.11 -10.24
C PRO A 152 -0.51 -10.66 -8.91
N LEU A 153 -1.82 -10.38 -8.91
CA LEU A 153 -2.61 -10.06 -7.72
C LEU A 153 -3.47 -11.22 -7.20
N ALA A 154 -3.27 -12.46 -7.70
CA ALA A 154 -3.98 -13.61 -7.17
C ALA A 154 -3.80 -13.75 -5.65
N GLY A 155 -4.89 -14.02 -4.95
CA GLY A 155 -4.90 -14.12 -3.49
C GLY A 155 -5.02 -12.76 -2.75
N LEU A 156 -5.14 -11.64 -3.48
CA LEU A 156 -5.45 -10.36 -2.86
C LEU A 156 -6.88 -10.40 -2.30
N ALA A 157 -7.01 -10.21 -0.98
CA ALA A 157 -8.27 -10.22 -0.26
C ALA A 157 -8.84 -8.81 0.00
N GLY A 158 -8.04 -7.76 -0.21
CA GLY A 158 -8.46 -6.37 -0.08
C GLY A 158 -7.32 -5.39 0.02
N ALA A 159 -7.64 -4.09 0.02
CA ALA A 159 -6.67 -3.02 0.21
C ALA A 159 -7.16 -1.98 1.21
N PHE A 160 -6.28 -1.53 2.10
CA PHE A 160 -6.52 -0.47 3.08
C PHE A 160 -5.58 0.70 2.80
N VAL A 161 -6.11 1.81 2.30
CA VAL A 161 -5.29 2.95 1.87
C VAL A 161 -5.60 4.19 2.69
N ILE A 162 -4.55 4.87 3.16
CA ILE A 162 -4.67 6.00 4.06
C ILE A 162 -4.11 7.22 3.35
N TYR A 163 -4.96 8.26 3.20
CA TYR A 163 -4.65 9.48 2.46
C TYR A 163 -3.86 9.24 1.16
N PRO A 164 -4.34 8.32 0.26
CA PRO A 164 -3.58 7.95 -0.92
C PRO A 164 -3.39 9.13 -1.87
N TYR A 165 -2.18 9.31 -2.41
CA TYR A 165 -1.99 10.28 -3.49
C TYR A 165 -2.66 9.77 -4.77
N GLN A 166 -3.51 10.62 -5.40
CA GLN A 166 -4.19 10.31 -6.66
C GLN A 166 -4.20 11.53 -7.60
N GLY A 167 -3.08 12.25 -7.62
CA GLY A 167 -2.87 13.41 -8.48
C GLY A 167 -2.20 13.09 -9.81
N ILE A 168 -1.38 14.01 -10.28
CA ILE A 168 -0.66 13.89 -11.56
C ILE A 168 0.18 12.62 -11.58
N GLY A 169 0.04 11.84 -12.65
CA GLY A 169 0.78 10.58 -12.86
C GLY A 169 0.13 9.33 -12.28
N ALA A 170 -0.95 9.45 -11.49
CA ALA A 170 -1.70 8.31 -11.01
C ALA A 170 -2.49 7.65 -12.16
N LEU A 171 -2.42 6.31 -12.24
CA LEU A 171 -3.12 5.54 -13.26
C LEU A 171 -4.56 5.21 -12.85
N ALA A 172 -4.78 4.92 -11.59
CA ALA A 172 -6.06 4.45 -11.10
C ALA A 172 -7.24 5.41 -11.38
N PRO A 173 -7.10 6.75 -11.28
CA PRO A 173 -8.18 7.68 -11.66
C PRO A 173 -8.57 7.64 -13.15
N VAL A 174 -7.68 7.16 -14.01
CA VAL A 174 -7.89 7.06 -15.47
C VAL A 174 -8.41 5.69 -15.86
N ASN A 175 -7.80 4.63 -15.30
CA ASN A 175 -8.09 3.25 -15.69
C ASN A 175 -9.26 2.62 -14.93
N GLY A 176 -9.59 3.15 -13.74
CA GLY A 176 -10.41 2.45 -12.75
C GLY A 176 -9.67 1.24 -12.14
N LEU A 177 -10.26 0.63 -11.14
CA LEU A 177 -9.74 -0.62 -10.56
C LEU A 177 -10.17 -1.81 -11.43
N ARG A 178 -9.26 -2.77 -11.62
CA ARG A 178 -9.44 -3.96 -12.46
C ARG A 178 -9.58 -5.26 -11.68
N ILE A 179 -9.61 -5.17 -10.36
CA ILE A 179 -9.74 -6.32 -9.48
C ILE A 179 -10.91 -6.09 -8.51
N ASP A 180 -11.72 -7.11 -8.36
CA ASP A 180 -12.91 -7.10 -7.49
C ASP A 180 -12.54 -7.54 -6.07
N VAL A 181 -12.02 -6.61 -5.29
CA VAL A 181 -11.75 -6.79 -3.87
C VAL A 181 -12.19 -5.54 -3.10
N PRO A 182 -12.56 -5.66 -1.82
CA PRO A 182 -12.90 -4.49 -1.02
C PRO A 182 -11.68 -3.56 -0.85
N VAL A 183 -11.92 -2.26 -1.05
CA VAL A 183 -10.94 -1.22 -0.77
C VAL A 183 -11.52 -0.27 0.27
N GLN A 184 -10.83 -0.14 1.41
CA GLN A 184 -11.11 0.87 2.42
C GLN A 184 -10.14 2.02 2.26
N ALA A 185 -10.64 3.23 2.10
CA ALA A 185 -9.82 4.44 2.03
C ALA A 185 -10.13 5.38 3.21
N ILE A 186 -9.12 5.96 3.82
CA ILE A 186 -9.26 7.04 4.81
C ILE A 186 -8.79 8.35 4.18
N VAL A 187 -9.62 9.40 4.28
CA VAL A 187 -9.33 10.73 3.74
C VAL A 187 -9.56 11.79 4.80
N GLY A 188 -8.53 12.60 5.08
CA GLY A 188 -8.63 13.75 5.98
C GLY A 188 -9.17 14.99 5.28
N THR A 189 -10.13 15.71 5.88
CA THR A 189 -10.72 16.90 5.25
C THR A 189 -9.78 18.11 5.26
N ALA A 190 -8.84 18.18 6.19
CA ALA A 190 -7.82 19.23 6.28
C ALA A 190 -6.49 18.84 5.59
N ASP A 191 -6.47 17.73 4.85
CA ASP A 191 -5.29 17.29 4.12
C ASP A 191 -5.02 18.17 2.90
N SER A 192 -4.04 19.07 3.02
CA SER A 192 -3.61 19.97 1.95
C SER A 192 -2.60 19.34 0.98
N VAL A 193 -2.06 18.17 1.30
CA VAL A 193 -1.02 17.48 0.49
C VAL A 193 -1.65 16.70 -0.66
N VAL A 194 -2.69 15.91 -0.37
CA VAL A 194 -3.36 15.07 -1.38
C VAL A 194 -4.74 15.60 -1.78
N GLY A 195 -5.17 16.74 -1.23
CA GLY A 195 -6.35 17.46 -1.68
C GLY A 195 -7.65 17.16 -0.93
N GLY A 196 -7.62 16.56 0.24
CA GLY A 196 -8.76 16.46 1.15
C GLY A 196 -10.07 16.03 0.46
N LYS A 197 -11.09 16.89 0.50
CA LYS A 197 -12.42 16.64 -0.12
C LYS A 197 -12.36 16.35 -1.63
N SER A 198 -11.35 16.85 -2.35
CA SER A 198 -11.20 16.57 -3.79
C SER A 198 -10.77 15.11 -4.04
N LEU A 199 -9.97 14.56 -3.14
CA LEU A 199 -9.57 13.14 -3.19
C LEU A 199 -10.79 12.22 -3.06
N VAL A 200 -11.77 12.55 -2.20
CA VAL A 200 -13.03 11.78 -2.08
C VAL A 200 -13.73 11.66 -3.43
N ARG A 201 -13.80 12.77 -4.19
CA ARG A 201 -14.41 12.76 -5.53
C ARG A 201 -13.65 11.89 -6.52
N VAL A 202 -12.32 11.90 -6.44
CA VAL A 202 -11.46 11.05 -7.29
C VAL A 202 -11.70 9.58 -6.98
N LEU A 203 -11.63 9.19 -5.70
CA LEU A 203 -11.85 7.80 -5.27
C LEU A 203 -13.25 7.29 -5.65
N ASN A 204 -14.27 8.13 -5.49
CA ASN A 204 -15.64 7.76 -5.88
C ASN A 204 -15.80 7.51 -7.39
N ARG A 205 -15.01 8.20 -8.25
CA ARG A 205 -15.03 7.96 -9.71
C ARG A 205 -14.31 6.67 -10.11
N MET A 206 -13.42 6.16 -9.26
CA MET A 206 -12.68 4.92 -9.52
C MET A 206 -13.50 3.67 -9.21
N ARG A 207 -14.65 3.81 -8.55
CA ARG A 207 -15.59 2.71 -8.31
C ARG A 207 -16.09 2.15 -9.63
N THR A 208 -16.14 0.83 -9.71
CA THR A 208 -16.79 0.10 -10.82
C THR A 208 -17.89 -0.79 -10.24
N PRO A 209 -18.79 -1.36 -11.04
CA PRO A 209 -19.76 -2.31 -10.53
C PRO A 209 -19.16 -3.50 -9.78
N SER A 210 -17.93 -3.88 -10.12
CA SER A 210 -17.19 -4.99 -9.52
C SER A 210 -16.15 -4.55 -8.48
N ALA A 211 -15.78 -3.28 -8.40
CA ALA A 211 -14.74 -2.80 -7.46
C ALA A 211 -15.31 -1.73 -6.53
N SER A 212 -15.54 -2.09 -5.28
CA SER A 212 -16.03 -1.17 -4.25
C SER A 212 -14.87 -0.45 -3.54
N ILE A 213 -14.97 0.89 -3.45
CA ILE A 213 -14.10 1.69 -2.59
C ILE A 213 -14.98 2.31 -1.51
N ASP A 214 -14.78 1.92 -0.27
CA ASP A 214 -15.41 2.58 0.87
C ASP A 214 -14.51 3.71 1.37
N VAL A 215 -15.06 4.94 1.45
CA VAL A 215 -14.28 6.12 1.80
C VAL A 215 -14.74 6.65 3.16
N ALA A 216 -13.89 6.46 4.17
CA ALA A 216 -14.08 7.04 5.49
C ALA A 216 -13.50 8.47 5.52
N ILE A 217 -14.37 9.43 5.82
CA ILE A 217 -13.97 10.83 5.95
C ILE A 217 -13.60 11.11 7.40
N PHE A 218 -12.40 11.65 7.60
CA PHE A 218 -11.87 12.06 8.90
C PHE A 218 -11.83 13.59 8.95
N GLU A 219 -12.84 14.15 9.63
CA GLU A 219 -12.98 15.60 9.75
C GLU A 219 -11.80 16.20 10.53
N GLY A 220 -11.21 17.26 9.99
CA GLY A 220 -10.06 17.96 10.59
C GLY A 220 -8.72 17.22 10.49
N ALA A 221 -8.67 15.97 10.03
CA ALA A 221 -7.42 15.26 9.83
C ALA A 221 -6.58 15.93 8.75
N THR A 222 -5.31 16.17 9.06
CA THR A 222 -4.28 16.63 8.12
C THR A 222 -3.61 15.43 7.43
N HIS A 223 -2.68 15.67 6.51
CA HIS A 223 -1.85 14.60 5.96
C HIS A 223 -1.06 13.91 7.08
N ALA A 224 -0.87 12.60 6.99
CA ALA A 224 -0.14 11.80 7.98
C ALA A 224 -0.55 12.11 9.45
N PHE A 225 -1.86 12.23 9.70
CA PHE A 225 -2.43 12.50 11.02
C PHE A 225 -2.08 11.43 12.06
N ASP A 226 -1.61 10.28 11.63
CA ASP A 226 -1.19 9.10 12.42
C ASP A 226 0.33 9.02 12.64
N GLU A 227 1.09 10.04 12.20
CA GLU A 227 2.56 10.10 12.36
C GLU A 227 2.94 11.01 13.52
N ILE A 228 3.45 10.41 14.61
CA ILE A 228 3.82 11.14 15.85
C ILE A 228 5.04 12.03 15.64
N GLU A 229 5.97 11.58 14.79
CA GLU A 229 7.30 12.19 14.62
C GLU A 229 7.30 13.38 13.65
N ALA A 230 6.28 13.50 12.80
CA ALA A 230 6.20 14.58 11.81
C ALA A 230 5.23 15.66 12.28
N GLN A 231 5.75 16.86 12.51
CA GLN A 231 4.99 17.99 13.04
C GLN A 231 5.27 19.25 12.22
N ASP A 232 4.36 19.58 11.33
CA ASP A 232 4.29 20.89 10.68
C ASP A 232 2.81 21.29 10.49
N TRP A 233 2.54 22.46 9.92
CA TRP A 233 1.16 22.92 9.72
C TRP A 233 0.33 22.02 8.77
N ARG A 234 0.97 21.21 7.92
CA ARG A 234 0.33 20.28 6.98
C ARG A 234 0.21 18.87 7.56
N VAL A 235 1.02 18.55 8.57
CA VAL A 235 1.15 17.22 9.15
C VAL A 235 1.05 17.36 10.67
N ARG A 236 -0.09 17.05 11.21
CA ARG A 236 -0.36 17.14 12.65
C ARG A 236 -0.90 15.81 13.16
N TYR A 237 -0.18 15.23 14.11
CA TYR A 237 -0.63 14.03 14.79
C TYR A 237 -1.96 14.27 15.55
N ASP A 238 -2.90 13.36 15.36
CA ASP A 238 -4.16 13.33 16.08
C ASP A 238 -4.37 11.94 16.69
N PRO A 239 -4.23 11.80 18.02
CA PRO A 239 -4.31 10.49 18.68
C PRO A 239 -5.70 9.87 18.57
N ALA A 240 -6.77 10.66 18.65
CA ALA A 240 -8.14 10.14 18.57
C ALA A 240 -8.48 9.61 17.18
N LEU A 241 -8.09 10.35 16.13
CA LEU A 241 -8.26 9.90 14.75
C LEU A 241 -7.37 8.71 14.42
N THR A 242 -6.14 8.67 14.99
CA THR A 242 -5.23 7.52 14.83
C THR A 242 -5.83 6.26 15.45
N GLU A 243 -6.36 6.36 16.66
CA GLU A 243 -7.01 5.23 17.31
C GLU A 243 -8.25 4.75 16.54
N ARG A 244 -9.07 5.68 16.02
CA ARG A 244 -10.20 5.35 15.14
C ARG A 244 -9.74 4.61 13.89
N ALA A 245 -8.65 5.08 13.27
CA ALA A 245 -8.09 4.45 12.06
C ALA A 245 -7.55 3.04 12.36
N HIS A 246 -6.89 2.84 13.50
CA HIS A 246 -6.43 1.51 13.95
C HIS A 246 -7.59 0.54 14.18
N ARG A 247 -8.70 0.99 14.79
CA ARG A 247 -9.90 0.14 14.94
C ARG A 247 -10.49 -0.25 13.59
N MET A 248 -10.66 0.71 12.68
CA MET A 248 -11.16 0.44 11.33
C MET A 248 -10.26 -0.53 10.56
N TYR A 249 -8.95 -0.42 10.74
CA TYR A 249 -8.00 -1.34 10.13
C TYR A 249 -8.15 -2.77 10.67
N ALA A 250 -8.22 -2.94 11.98
CA ALA A 250 -8.44 -4.24 12.60
C ALA A 250 -9.77 -4.88 12.16
N GLU A 251 -10.85 -4.08 12.07
CA GLU A 251 -12.16 -4.50 11.58
C GLU A 251 -12.10 -4.92 10.12
N PHE A 252 -11.42 -4.13 9.27
CA PHE A 252 -11.20 -4.47 7.87
C PHE A 252 -10.46 -5.80 7.70
N LEU A 253 -9.38 -6.00 8.44
CA LEU A 253 -8.62 -7.25 8.43
C LEU A 253 -9.48 -8.44 8.87
N THR A 254 -10.31 -8.27 9.90
CA THR A 254 -11.22 -9.32 10.37
C THR A 254 -12.26 -9.68 9.29
N THR A 255 -12.73 -8.71 8.52
CA THR A 255 -13.68 -8.94 7.43
C THR A 255 -13.00 -9.60 6.23
N ALA A 256 -11.81 -9.14 5.84
CA ALA A 256 -11.01 -9.72 4.77
C ALA A 256 -10.48 -11.13 5.10
N ALA A 257 -10.47 -11.52 6.39
CA ALA A 257 -10.10 -12.88 6.81
C ALA A 257 -11.19 -13.93 6.49
N LYS A 258 -12.41 -13.51 6.23
CA LYS A 258 -13.48 -14.45 5.90
C LYS A 258 -13.26 -14.97 4.47
N PRO A 259 -13.28 -16.30 4.24
CA PRO A 259 -13.28 -16.83 2.88
C PRO A 259 -14.44 -16.20 2.11
N SER A 260 -14.17 -15.78 0.87
CA SER A 260 -15.27 -15.43 -0.03
C SER A 260 -16.24 -16.63 -0.07
N SER A 261 -17.46 -16.44 0.42
CA SER A 261 -18.50 -17.45 0.24
C SER A 261 -18.70 -17.56 -1.27
N ALA A 262 -18.12 -18.61 -1.86
CA ALA A 262 -18.41 -18.97 -3.24
C ALA A 262 -19.92 -19.17 -3.36
N SER A 263 -20.58 -18.25 -4.03
CA SER A 263 -21.97 -18.34 -4.45
C SER A 263 -22.07 -19.17 -5.71
#